data_61c00ba8f25b0a7783f8b89de01893f7
#
_entry.id   61c00ba8f25b0a7783f8b89de01893f7
#
_cell.length_a   1.000
_cell.length_b   1.000
_cell.length_c   1.000
_cell.angle_alpha   90.00
_cell.angle_beta   90.00
_cell.angle_gamma   90.00
#
_symmetry.space_group_name_H-M   'P 1'
#
loop_
_entity.id
_entity.type
_entity.pdbx_description
1 polymer ?
#
loop_
_entity_poly.entity_id
_entity_poly.type
_entity_poly.pdbx_seq_one_letter_code
_entity_poly.pdbx_strand_id
1 'polypeptide(L)'
;MRTISAALVALLLIPAFTSTPGAQGHERAMGVWVLNVEKSTMQPGPKPKLQSSTFTQLPDGSVKIETDVTDASGQTGHREMVSRFDGKQEARSGAPQPSTRAYRWLDEVNFEFEEMISGQRSVIGRTTTSKDGKVRTLTVNGMRNGQPVHNVEVYERQSTSGTPR
;
A
#
# COMPACT_ATOMS: atom_id res chain seq x y z
N MET A 1 33.95 69.62 2.15
CA MET A 1 32.77 68.91 1.67
C MET A 1 33.05 67.42 1.60
N ARG A 2 32.55 66.65 2.51
CA ARG A 2 32.74 65.16 2.56
C ARG A 2 31.43 64.50 2.14
N THR A 3 31.44 63.82 1.02
CA THR A 3 30.32 63.03 0.52
C THR A 3 30.31 61.64 1.17
N ILE A 4 29.23 61.31 1.86
CA ILE A 4 28.98 60.00 2.48
C ILE A 4 28.19 59.16 1.46
N SER A 5 28.82 58.10 0.93
CA SER A 5 28.13 57.11 0.11
C SER A 5 27.43 56.08 1.02
N ALA A 6 26.13 56.03 0.91
CA ALA A 6 25.35 54.97 1.56
C ALA A 6 25.32 53.71 0.69
N ALA A 7 25.89 52.64 1.21
CA ALA A 7 25.79 51.31 0.59
C ALA A 7 24.48 50.63 1.00
N LEU A 8 23.64 50.36 0.01
CA LEU A 8 22.37 49.63 0.17
C LEU A 8 22.67 48.11 0.20
N VAL A 9 22.55 47.48 1.36
CA VAL A 9 22.65 46.03 1.50
C VAL A 9 21.28 45.43 1.22
N ALA A 10 21.11 44.80 0.05
CA ALA A 10 19.92 44.05 -0.29
C ALA A 10 19.94 42.67 0.39
N LEU A 11 19.09 42.48 1.38
CA LEU A 11 18.88 41.19 2.07
C LEU A 11 18.04 40.29 1.20
N LEU A 12 18.66 39.31 0.54
CA LEU A 12 17.97 38.25 -0.20
C LEU A 12 17.30 37.26 0.79
N LEU A 13 16.00 37.36 0.94
CA LEU A 13 15.19 36.33 1.62
C LEU A 13 15.11 35.11 0.72
N ILE A 14 15.86 34.06 1.06
CA ILE A 14 15.72 32.73 0.45
C ILE A 14 14.54 32.04 1.15
N PRO A 15 13.46 31.66 0.45
CA PRO A 15 12.39 30.89 1.07
C PRO A 15 12.94 29.50 1.43
N ALA A 16 12.97 29.19 2.71
CA ALA A 16 13.25 27.85 3.20
C ALA A 16 12.06 26.96 2.82
N PHE A 17 12.24 26.06 1.85
CA PHE A 17 11.32 24.97 1.62
C PHE A 17 11.40 24.04 2.82
N THR A 18 10.46 24.16 3.74
CA THR A 18 10.24 23.18 4.80
C THR A 18 9.60 21.95 4.16
N SER A 19 10.40 20.93 3.87
CA SER A 19 9.90 19.59 3.55
C SER A 19 9.15 19.06 4.77
N THR A 20 7.86 18.79 4.61
CA THR A 20 7.00 18.16 5.62
C THR A 20 7.55 16.75 5.91
N PRO A 21 7.91 16.41 7.16
CA PRO A 21 8.39 15.07 7.51
C PRO A 21 7.19 14.12 7.63
N GLY A 22 6.72 13.57 6.54
CA GLY A 22 5.58 12.66 6.55
C GLY A 22 5.46 11.76 5.31
N ALA A 23 6.17 12.14 4.24
CA ALA A 23 6.05 11.43 2.95
C ALA A 23 7.32 10.68 2.53
N GLN A 24 8.43 10.81 3.25
CA GLN A 24 9.71 10.20 2.89
C GLN A 24 9.96 8.95 3.73
N GLY A 25 9.88 7.77 3.14
CA GLY A 25 10.25 6.53 3.81
C GLY A 25 9.56 5.27 3.28
N HIS A 26 8.42 5.39 2.60
CA HIS A 26 7.67 4.21 2.17
C HIS A 26 7.69 3.97 0.66
N GLU A 27 8.52 4.69 -0.10
CA GLU A 27 8.63 4.54 -1.57
C GLU A 27 8.94 3.11 -1.99
N ARG A 28 9.71 2.39 -1.19
CA ARG A 28 10.05 0.98 -1.43
C ARG A 28 8.85 0.04 -1.25
N ALA A 29 7.80 0.49 -0.58
CA ALA A 29 6.55 -0.27 -0.46
C ALA A 29 5.61 -0.01 -1.64
N MET A 30 5.78 1.09 -2.37
CA MET A 30 4.94 1.48 -3.51
C MET A 30 5.21 0.62 -4.76
N GLY A 31 4.35 0.78 -5.77
CA GLY A 31 4.47 0.09 -7.06
C GLY A 31 3.53 -1.10 -7.20
N VAL A 32 3.74 -1.89 -8.25
CA VAL A 32 2.89 -3.02 -8.61
C VAL A 32 3.48 -4.32 -8.06
N TRP A 33 2.63 -5.07 -7.38
CA TRP A 33 2.95 -6.35 -6.75
C TRP A 33 2.04 -7.43 -7.31
N VAL A 34 2.61 -8.42 -7.98
CA VAL A 34 1.87 -9.52 -8.62
C VAL A 34 1.99 -10.77 -7.77
N LEU A 35 0.85 -11.41 -7.49
CA LEU A 35 0.79 -12.64 -6.71
C LEU A 35 1.46 -13.79 -7.48
N ASN A 36 2.44 -14.41 -6.86
CA ASN A 36 2.97 -15.69 -7.33
C ASN A 36 2.09 -16.81 -6.75
N VAL A 37 1.15 -17.29 -7.57
CA VAL A 37 0.13 -18.26 -7.15
C VAL A 37 0.74 -19.60 -6.74
N GLU A 38 1.84 -19.99 -7.38
CA GLU A 38 2.53 -21.26 -7.09
C GLU A 38 3.21 -21.24 -5.72
N LYS A 39 3.87 -20.13 -5.39
CA LYS A 39 4.55 -19.92 -4.11
C LYS A 39 3.60 -19.58 -2.95
N SER A 40 2.33 -19.33 -3.23
CA SER A 40 1.34 -18.92 -2.25
C SER A 40 0.53 -20.11 -1.72
N THR A 41 0.09 -20.02 -0.47
CA THR A 41 -0.86 -20.95 0.14
C THR A 41 -2.06 -20.18 0.63
N MET A 42 -3.27 -20.65 0.31
CA MET A 42 -4.53 -20.02 0.74
C MET A 42 -5.46 -21.08 1.33
N GLN A 43 -5.94 -20.84 2.53
CA GLN A 43 -6.87 -21.70 3.25
C GLN A 43 -7.99 -20.85 3.86
N PRO A 44 -9.29 -21.19 3.57
CA PRO A 44 -9.73 -22.16 2.57
C PRO A 44 -9.50 -21.67 1.14
N GLY A 45 -9.15 -22.61 0.24
CA GLY A 45 -9.02 -22.31 -1.18
C GLY A 45 -10.38 -21.99 -1.86
N PRO A 46 -10.43 -21.77 -3.18
CA PRO A 46 -9.33 -21.89 -4.13
C PRO A 46 -8.47 -20.63 -4.24
N LYS A 47 -7.27 -20.78 -4.79
CA LYS A 47 -6.40 -19.64 -5.14
C LYS A 47 -6.96 -18.91 -6.36
N PRO A 48 -6.75 -17.58 -6.49
CA PRO A 48 -7.06 -16.86 -7.73
C PRO A 48 -6.14 -17.33 -8.87
N LYS A 49 -6.58 -17.14 -10.10
CA LYS A 49 -5.74 -17.33 -11.29
C LYS A 49 -4.70 -16.23 -11.43
N LEU A 50 -5.11 -15.00 -11.09
CA LEU A 50 -4.25 -13.81 -11.14
C LEU A 50 -4.68 -12.84 -10.03
N GLN A 51 -3.73 -12.20 -9.40
CA GLN A 51 -3.98 -11.04 -8.54
C GLN A 51 -2.79 -10.09 -8.60
N SER A 52 -3.09 -8.81 -8.71
CA SER A 52 -2.10 -7.73 -8.58
C SER A 52 -2.59 -6.69 -7.59
N SER A 53 -1.65 -6.03 -6.93
CA SER A 53 -1.95 -4.90 -6.05
C SER A 53 -1.00 -3.76 -6.37
N THR A 54 -1.57 -2.59 -6.65
CA THR A 54 -0.85 -1.36 -6.94
C THR A 54 -0.95 -0.43 -5.74
N PHE A 55 0.19 0.04 -5.26
CA PHE A 55 0.30 1.00 -4.17
C PHE A 55 0.85 2.30 -4.74
N THR A 56 0.08 3.38 -4.67
CA THR A 56 0.45 4.70 -5.18
C THR A 56 0.38 5.73 -4.07
N GLN A 57 1.49 6.39 -3.78
CA GLN A 57 1.48 7.49 -2.83
C GLN A 57 0.83 8.73 -3.45
N LEU A 58 -0.10 9.34 -2.72
CA LEU A 58 -0.79 10.56 -3.11
C LEU A 58 -0.08 11.80 -2.56
N PRO A 59 -0.34 13.00 -3.13
CA PRO A 59 0.32 14.24 -2.70
C PRO A 59 0.09 14.61 -1.23
N ASP A 60 -1.01 14.15 -0.61
CA ASP A 60 -1.34 14.39 0.80
C ASP A 60 -0.68 13.37 1.74
N GLY A 61 0.18 12.48 1.21
CA GLY A 61 0.88 11.43 1.96
C GLY A 61 0.06 10.16 2.19
N SER A 62 -1.21 10.12 1.81
CA SER A 62 -2.00 8.90 1.81
C SER A 62 -1.57 7.95 0.69
N VAL A 63 -2.01 6.70 0.75
CA VAL A 63 -1.69 5.68 -0.25
C VAL A 63 -2.99 5.17 -0.87
N LYS A 64 -3.10 5.28 -2.20
CA LYS A 64 -4.13 4.58 -2.97
C LYS A 64 -3.69 3.13 -3.15
N ILE A 65 -4.59 2.20 -2.85
CA ILE A 65 -4.38 0.75 -2.99
C ILE A 65 -5.44 0.23 -3.95
N GLU A 66 -4.99 -0.29 -5.08
CA GLU A 66 -5.82 -0.91 -6.10
C GLU A 66 -5.48 -2.39 -6.17
N THR A 67 -6.49 -3.25 -6.22
CA THR A 67 -6.30 -4.69 -6.35
C THR A 67 -7.17 -5.23 -7.46
N ASP A 68 -6.54 -5.78 -8.48
CA ASP A 68 -7.17 -6.52 -9.56
C ASP A 68 -7.05 -8.01 -9.28
N VAL A 69 -8.13 -8.74 -9.45
CA VAL A 69 -8.17 -10.18 -9.21
C VAL A 69 -8.93 -10.89 -10.34
N THR A 70 -8.39 -12.01 -10.79
CA THR A 70 -9.11 -13.02 -11.56
C THR A 70 -9.22 -14.24 -10.69
N ASP A 71 -10.45 -14.57 -10.25
CA ASP A 71 -10.68 -15.69 -9.35
C ASP A 71 -10.48 -17.05 -10.03
N ALA A 72 -10.66 -18.15 -9.29
CA ALA A 72 -10.51 -19.51 -9.81
C ALA A 72 -11.52 -19.85 -10.92
N SER A 73 -12.69 -19.21 -10.94
CA SER A 73 -13.70 -19.38 -11.99
C SER A 73 -13.37 -18.60 -13.26
N GLY A 74 -12.52 -17.57 -13.17
CA GLY A 74 -12.16 -16.66 -14.24
C GLY A 74 -12.92 -15.33 -14.18
N GLN A 75 -13.71 -15.10 -13.14
CA GLN A 75 -14.33 -13.80 -12.92
C GLN A 75 -13.28 -12.79 -12.50
N THR A 76 -13.37 -11.58 -13.09
CA THR A 76 -12.51 -10.46 -12.74
C THR A 76 -13.18 -9.56 -11.72
N GLY A 77 -12.39 -8.99 -10.83
CA GLY A 77 -12.83 -8.01 -9.85
C GLY A 77 -11.78 -6.94 -9.66
N HIS A 78 -12.24 -5.71 -9.45
CA HIS A 78 -11.41 -4.57 -9.07
C HIS A 78 -11.84 -4.05 -7.71
N ARG A 79 -10.87 -3.73 -6.86
CA ARG A 79 -11.10 -3.16 -5.53
C ARG A 79 -10.14 -2.02 -5.32
N GLU A 80 -10.63 -0.95 -4.70
CA GLU A 80 -9.77 0.17 -4.37
C GLU A 80 -10.09 0.75 -2.99
N MET A 81 -9.12 1.43 -2.44
CA MET A 81 -9.26 2.26 -1.24
C MET A 81 -8.10 3.25 -1.15
N VAL A 82 -8.29 4.27 -0.34
CA VAL A 82 -7.23 5.20 0.05
C VAL A 82 -7.03 5.05 1.55
N SER A 83 -5.78 4.94 1.98
CA SER A 83 -5.43 4.83 3.40
C SER A 83 -4.28 5.73 3.79
N ARG A 84 -4.35 6.29 4.99
CA ARG A 84 -3.27 7.06 5.62
C ARG A 84 -2.30 6.20 6.40
N PHE A 85 -2.57 4.92 6.51
CA PHE A 85 -1.79 3.98 7.32
C PHE A 85 -1.67 4.41 8.80
N ASP A 86 -2.68 5.08 9.32
CA ASP A 86 -2.77 5.60 10.69
C ASP A 86 -3.57 4.70 11.64
N GLY A 87 -3.97 3.52 11.16
CA GLY A 87 -4.73 2.53 11.93
C GLY A 87 -6.23 2.79 11.98
N LYS A 88 -6.76 3.75 11.23
CA LYS A 88 -8.21 3.99 11.15
C LYS A 88 -8.86 3.12 10.10
N GLN A 89 -10.10 2.70 10.39
CA GLN A 89 -10.92 1.92 9.47
C GLN A 89 -11.42 2.79 8.32
N GLU A 90 -11.08 2.41 7.10
CA GLU A 90 -11.45 3.11 5.87
C GLU A 90 -12.22 2.17 4.94
N ALA A 91 -13.24 2.70 4.25
CA ALA A 91 -14.09 1.92 3.37
C ALA A 91 -13.30 1.37 2.17
N ARG A 92 -13.67 0.17 1.75
CA ARG A 92 -13.08 -0.52 0.60
C ARG A 92 -14.14 -0.71 -0.47
N SER A 93 -13.97 -0.07 -1.62
CA SER A 93 -14.88 -0.21 -2.76
C SER A 93 -14.62 -1.51 -3.54
N GLY A 94 -15.62 -1.98 -4.29
CA GLY A 94 -15.51 -3.19 -5.12
C GLY A 94 -15.44 -4.50 -4.34
N ALA A 95 -15.57 -4.48 -3.01
CA ALA A 95 -15.64 -5.70 -2.23
C ALA A 95 -17.02 -6.37 -2.36
N PRO A 96 -17.08 -7.72 -2.36
CA PRO A 96 -18.36 -8.45 -2.47
C PRO A 96 -19.35 -8.17 -1.33
N GLN A 97 -18.82 -7.74 -0.18
CA GLN A 97 -19.58 -7.33 1.00
C GLN A 97 -19.03 -6.02 1.55
N PRO A 98 -19.83 -5.19 2.22
CA PRO A 98 -19.34 -3.99 2.89
C PRO A 98 -18.17 -4.33 3.81
N SER A 99 -17.02 -3.78 3.53
CA SER A 99 -15.81 -4.00 4.31
C SER A 99 -15.02 -2.73 4.49
N THR A 100 -14.30 -2.68 5.62
CA THR A 100 -13.32 -1.64 5.90
C THR A 100 -11.98 -2.27 6.21
N ARG A 101 -10.91 -1.52 6.02
CA ARG A 101 -9.57 -1.88 6.46
C ARG A 101 -8.90 -0.74 7.18
N ALA A 102 -8.20 -1.08 8.25
CA ALA A 102 -7.26 -0.21 8.94
C ALA A 102 -5.85 -0.67 8.59
N TYR A 103 -5.07 0.18 7.96
CA TYR A 103 -3.66 -0.10 7.67
C TYR A 103 -2.75 0.63 8.64
N ARG A 104 -1.60 0.04 8.96
CA ARG A 104 -0.56 0.63 9.79
C ARG A 104 0.82 0.22 9.29
N TRP A 105 1.74 1.16 9.18
CA TRP A 105 3.14 0.87 8.91
C TRP A 105 3.79 0.18 10.11
N LEU A 106 4.57 -0.85 9.87
CA LEU A 106 5.41 -1.52 10.85
C LEU A 106 6.86 -1.02 10.76
N ASP A 107 7.30 -0.70 9.55
CA ASP A 107 8.58 -0.10 9.21
C ASP A 107 8.50 0.58 7.82
N GLU A 108 9.63 0.90 7.20
CA GLU A 108 9.68 1.60 5.90
C GLU A 108 9.01 0.84 4.74
N VAL A 109 8.92 -0.49 4.82
CA VAL A 109 8.45 -1.33 3.70
C VAL A 109 7.33 -2.28 4.08
N ASN A 110 7.15 -2.55 5.37
CA ASN A 110 6.20 -3.51 5.88
C ASN A 110 5.02 -2.83 6.56
N PHE A 111 3.86 -3.43 6.41
CA PHE A 111 2.63 -2.96 7.04
C PHE A 111 1.80 -4.13 7.55
N GLU A 112 0.86 -3.81 8.39
CA GLU A 112 -0.24 -4.72 8.73
C GLU A 112 -1.57 -4.05 8.41
N PHE A 113 -2.61 -4.87 8.26
CA PHE A 113 -3.97 -4.39 8.19
C PHE A 113 -4.91 -5.27 9.01
N GLU A 114 -5.99 -4.66 9.48
CA GLU A 114 -7.16 -5.34 10.04
C GLU A 114 -8.34 -5.12 9.11
N GLU A 115 -9.03 -6.21 8.72
CA GLU A 115 -10.25 -6.15 7.90
C GLU A 115 -11.47 -6.40 8.77
N MET A 116 -12.45 -5.52 8.64
CA MET A 116 -13.80 -5.70 9.19
C MET A 116 -14.77 -6.01 8.05
N ILE A 117 -15.65 -6.98 8.23
CA ILE A 117 -16.75 -7.29 7.31
C ILE A 117 -18.05 -7.15 8.09
N SER A 118 -18.97 -6.33 7.59
CA SER A 118 -20.24 -6.04 8.27
C SER A 118 -20.08 -5.64 9.75
N GLY A 119 -19.02 -4.87 10.05
CA GLY A 119 -18.71 -4.40 11.40
C GLY A 119 -18.05 -5.42 12.33
N GLN A 120 -17.76 -6.63 11.86
CA GLN A 120 -17.07 -7.65 12.63
C GLN A 120 -15.64 -7.87 12.12
N ARG A 121 -14.69 -8.07 13.06
CA ARG A 121 -13.32 -8.42 12.68
C ARG A 121 -13.31 -9.71 11.89
N SER A 122 -12.70 -9.66 10.70
CA SER A 122 -12.56 -10.80 9.81
C SER A 122 -11.14 -11.34 9.86
N VAL A 123 -10.17 -10.60 9.33
CA VAL A 123 -8.78 -11.04 9.22
C VAL A 123 -7.80 -9.94 9.60
N ILE A 124 -6.61 -10.37 10.00
CA ILE A 124 -5.42 -9.51 10.12
C ILE A 124 -4.41 -9.99 9.09
N GLY A 125 -3.83 -9.06 8.35
CA GLY A 125 -2.75 -9.31 7.41
C GLY A 125 -1.48 -8.59 7.83
N ARG A 126 -0.33 -9.23 7.68
CA ARG A 126 0.99 -8.64 7.95
C ARG A 126 1.94 -8.96 6.82
N THR A 127 2.68 -7.95 6.37
CA THR A 127 3.69 -8.11 5.31
C THR A 127 5.10 -8.25 5.87
N THR A 128 5.93 -8.96 5.10
CA THR A 128 7.39 -9.00 5.23
C THR A 128 7.98 -8.87 3.84
N THR A 129 8.85 -7.87 3.64
CA THR A 129 9.46 -7.59 2.35
C THR A 129 10.94 -7.99 2.38
N SER A 130 11.41 -8.65 1.31
CA SER A 130 12.82 -9.05 1.15
C SER A 130 13.76 -7.84 1.16
N LYS A 131 15.02 -8.05 1.54
CA LYS A 131 16.03 -6.97 1.62
C LYS A 131 16.24 -6.23 0.30
N ASP A 132 16.12 -6.93 -0.82
CA ASP A 132 16.23 -6.35 -2.16
C ASP A 132 14.95 -5.65 -2.65
N GLY A 133 13.87 -5.72 -1.86
CA GLY A 133 12.58 -5.10 -2.16
C GLY A 133 11.81 -5.75 -3.31
N LYS A 134 12.18 -6.96 -3.73
CA LYS A 134 11.56 -7.63 -4.89
C LYS A 134 10.45 -8.60 -4.54
N VAL A 135 10.46 -9.14 -3.32
CA VAL A 135 9.47 -10.12 -2.86
C VAL A 135 8.81 -9.61 -1.59
N ARG A 136 7.49 -9.66 -1.54
CA ARG A 136 6.67 -9.36 -0.37
C ARG A 136 5.85 -10.60 -0.01
N THR A 137 5.96 -11.06 1.21
CA THR A 137 5.11 -12.10 1.76
C THR A 137 4.04 -11.44 2.63
N LEU A 138 2.78 -11.72 2.36
CA LEU A 138 1.64 -11.30 3.17
C LEU A 138 1.06 -12.54 3.86
N THR A 139 1.11 -12.56 5.20
CA THR A 139 0.43 -13.57 6.00
C THR A 139 -0.90 -13.02 6.47
N VAL A 140 -2.00 -13.74 6.19
CA VAL A 140 -3.36 -13.36 6.58
C VAL A 140 -3.95 -14.42 7.47
N ASN A 141 -4.44 -14.03 8.65
CA ASN A 141 -5.05 -14.92 9.63
C ASN A 141 -6.38 -14.35 10.12
N GLY A 142 -7.32 -15.22 10.41
CA GLY A 142 -8.60 -14.82 11.01
C GLY A 142 -9.74 -15.76 10.67
N MET A 143 -10.95 -15.20 10.57
CA MET A 143 -12.18 -15.93 10.25
C MET A 143 -12.90 -15.23 9.11
N ARG A 144 -13.45 -15.98 8.16
CA ARG A 144 -14.30 -15.46 7.09
C ARG A 144 -15.45 -16.41 6.85
N ASN A 145 -16.69 -15.91 6.96
CA ASN A 145 -17.91 -16.72 6.82
C ASN A 145 -17.91 -17.95 7.75
N GLY A 146 -17.45 -17.79 9.00
CA GLY A 146 -17.37 -18.87 9.98
C GLY A 146 -16.26 -19.90 9.77
N GLN A 147 -15.41 -19.71 8.76
CA GLN A 147 -14.28 -20.60 8.47
C GLN A 147 -12.94 -19.92 8.81
N PRO A 148 -11.97 -20.65 9.39
CA PRO A 148 -10.64 -20.11 9.61
C PRO A 148 -9.96 -19.81 8.29
N VAL A 149 -9.28 -18.64 8.24
CA VAL A 149 -8.44 -18.20 7.12
C VAL A 149 -6.99 -18.24 7.56
N HIS A 150 -6.18 -18.91 6.76
CA HIS A 150 -4.72 -18.87 6.90
C HIS A 150 -4.09 -18.82 5.51
N ASN A 151 -3.63 -17.62 5.11
CA ASN A 151 -2.97 -17.44 3.83
C ASN A 151 -1.52 -17.02 4.03
N VAL A 152 -0.66 -17.55 3.17
CA VAL A 152 0.69 -17.04 2.93
C VAL A 152 0.74 -16.66 1.46
N GLU A 153 0.66 -15.38 1.18
CA GLU A 153 0.59 -14.83 -0.17
C GLU A 153 1.95 -14.23 -0.53
N VAL A 154 2.58 -14.76 -1.57
CA VAL A 154 3.90 -14.31 -2.04
C VAL A 154 3.69 -13.42 -3.26
N TYR A 155 4.09 -12.17 -3.15
CA TYR A 155 4.02 -11.18 -4.23
C TYR A 155 5.42 -10.86 -4.74
N GLU A 156 5.53 -10.73 -6.04
CA GLU A 156 6.74 -10.29 -6.72
C GLU A 156 6.53 -8.88 -7.27
N ARG A 157 7.52 -8.01 -7.07
CA ARG A 157 7.46 -6.65 -7.59
C ARG A 157 7.59 -6.69 -9.11
N GLN A 158 6.64 -6.07 -9.79
CA GLN A 158 6.74 -5.87 -11.22
C GLN A 158 7.78 -4.77 -11.49
N SER A 159 8.76 -5.10 -12.32
CA SER A 159 9.71 -4.10 -12.81
C SER A 159 8.94 -3.05 -13.62
N THR A 160 9.12 -1.78 -13.33
CA THR A 160 8.76 -0.70 -14.24
C THR A 160 9.79 -0.70 -15.38
N SER A 161 9.76 -1.76 -16.22
CA SER A 161 10.50 -1.74 -17.47
C SER A 161 9.83 -0.74 -18.39
N GLY A 162 10.61 0.25 -18.81
CA GLY A 162 10.19 1.44 -19.51
C GLY A 162 9.16 1.21 -20.61
N THR A 163 8.34 2.25 -20.78
CA THR A 163 7.49 2.45 -21.96
C THR A 163 8.24 1.99 -23.21
N PRO A 164 7.65 1.10 -24.03
CA PRO A 164 8.17 0.87 -25.38
C PRO A 164 8.15 2.21 -26.12
N ARG A 165 9.29 2.59 -26.68
CA ARG A 165 9.40 3.74 -27.58
C ARG A 165 8.66 3.46 -28.87
#